data_2425ef74c6b9b50da72a1facc13cce2f
#
_entry.id   2425ef74c6b9b50da72a1facc13cce2f
#
_cell.length_a   1.000
_cell.length_b   1.000
_cell.length_c   1.000
_cell.angle_alpha   90.00
_cell.angle_beta   90.00
_cell.angle_gamma   90.00
#
_symmetry.space_group_name_H-M   'P 1'
#
loop_
_entity.id
_entity.type
_entity.pdbx_description
1 polymer ?
#
loop_
_entity_poly.entity_id
_entity_poly.type
_entity_poly.pdbx_seq_one_letter_code
_entity_poly.pdbx_strand_id
1 'polypeptide(L)'
;MTAFQSLLGSEMDDVEIDELLMDVGVGVLSMSAEGVPYGVPLSFGYDGAKLYFVFLDASTDLRKETYAEQATVASFTTFDIDPDGSWRSVIVSGPLDRIVIDEWDDAREAMADNAYHSDLLGEYELQENPNVWALDIQERSGRAVGQP
;
A
#
# COMPACT_ATOMS: atom_id res chain seq x y z
N MET A 1 -5.58 -2.40 33.00
CA MET A 1 -5.32 -3.01 31.69
C MET A 1 -4.60 -4.32 31.88
N THR A 2 -5.09 -5.38 31.26
CA THR A 2 -4.42 -6.66 31.33
C THR A 2 -3.25 -6.71 30.38
N ALA A 3 -2.32 -7.64 30.59
CA ALA A 3 -1.20 -7.82 29.66
C ALA A 3 -1.69 -8.15 28.26
N PHE A 4 -2.77 -8.88 28.14
CA PHE A 4 -3.37 -9.22 26.84
C PHE A 4 -3.85 -7.96 26.10
N GLN A 5 -4.52 -7.07 26.83
CA GLN A 5 -5.00 -5.81 26.23
C GLN A 5 -3.84 -4.94 25.76
N SER A 6 -2.73 -4.94 26.46
CA SER A 6 -1.54 -4.20 26.05
C SER A 6 -0.99 -4.73 24.73
N LEU A 7 -1.07 -6.01 24.48
CA LEU A 7 -0.59 -6.62 23.25
C LEU A 7 -1.47 -6.30 22.05
N LEU A 8 -2.76 -6.00 22.27
CA LEU A 8 -3.67 -5.64 21.19
C LEU A 8 -3.42 -4.22 20.63
N GLY A 9 -2.74 -3.39 21.42
CA GLY A 9 -2.43 -2.04 21.01
C GLY A 9 -3.62 -1.09 21.14
N SER A 10 -3.39 0.13 20.76
CA SER A 10 -4.38 1.20 20.76
C SER A 10 -4.70 1.59 19.32
N GLU A 11 -5.92 2.07 19.10
CA GLU A 11 -6.29 2.58 17.78
C GLU A 11 -5.46 3.80 17.42
N MET A 12 -5.03 3.86 16.18
CA MET A 12 -4.33 5.02 15.64
C MET A 12 -5.34 6.01 15.10
N ASP A 13 -5.06 7.30 15.31
CA ASP A 13 -5.87 8.34 14.67
C ASP A 13 -5.42 8.58 13.24
N ASP A 14 -6.10 9.47 12.54
CA ASP A 14 -5.82 9.72 11.13
C ASP A 14 -4.41 10.27 10.90
N VAL A 15 -3.91 11.10 11.80
CA VAL A 15 -2.55 11.65 11.69
C VAL A 15 -1.51 10.55 11.81
N GLU A 16 -1.70 9.66 12.78
CA GLU A 16 -0.79 8.54 12.99
C GLU A 16 -0.80 7.57 11.81
N ILE A 17 -1.97 7.33 11.22
CA ILE A 17 -2.08 6.48 10.03
C ILE A 17 -1.35 7.12 8.85
N ASP A 18 -1.53 8.42 8.64
CA ASP A 18 -0.83 9.14 7.57
C ASP A 18 0.68 9.05 7.74
N GLU A 19 1.16 9.22 8.98
CA GLU A 19 2.59 9.12 9.27
C GLU A 19 3.16 7.75 8.90
N LEU A 20 2.48 6.69 9.26
CA LEU A 20 2.96 5.35 8.94
C LEU A 20 2.97 5.12 7.43
N LEU A 21 1.92 5.53 6.74
CA LEU A 21 1.85 5.37 5.28
C LEU A 21 2.94 6.17 4.56
N MET A 22 3.33 7.31 5.11
CA MET A 22 4.42 8.09 4.55
C MET A 22 5.80 7.51 4.85
N ASP A 23 5.96 6.84 6.00
CA ASP A 23 7.26 6.40 6.49
C ASP A 23 7.73 5.07 5.91
N VAL A 24 6.82 4.13 5.71
CA VAL A 24 7.21 2.75 5.43
C VAL A 24 7.48 2.49 3.95
N GLY A 25 6.59 2.90 3.06
CA GLY A 25 6.82 2.79 1.62
C GLY A 25 6.70 1.40 1.01
N VAL A 26 6.45 0.38 1.80
CA VAL A 26 6.29 -0.99 1.32
C VAL A 26 5.25 -1.71 2.17
N GLY A 27 4.51 -2.61 1.54
CA GLY A 27 3.50 -3.39 2.25
C GLY A 27 2.97 -4.49 1.37
N VAL A 28 1.84 -5.06 1.73
CA VAL A 28 1.24 -6.18 1.02
C VAL A 28 -0.12 -5.77 0.46
N LEU A 29 -0.25 -5.84 -0.85
CA LEU A 29 -1.52 -5.65 -1.53
C LEU A 29 -2.22 -7.00 -1.61
N SER A 30 -3.45 -7.05 -1.10
CA SER A 30 -4.24 -8.29 -1.06
C SER A 30 -5.47 -8.14 -1.96
N MET A 31 -5.64 -9.11 -2.83
CA MET A 31 -6.71 -9.13 -3.82
C MET A 31 -7.35 -10.51 -3.81
N SER A 32 -8.56 -10.62 -4.34
CA SER A 32 -9.15 -11.92 -4.55
C SER A 32 -9.87 -11.96 -5.88
N ALA A 33 -9.88 -13.11 -6.49
CA ALA A 33 -10.60 -13.38 -7.72
C ALA A 33 -11.21 -14.78 -7.60
N GLU A 34 -12.51 -14.87 -7.85
CA GLU A 34 -13.25 -16.14 -7.77
C GLU A 34 -13.02 -16.85 -6.43
N GLY A 35 -12.95 -16.10 -5.35
CA GLY A 35 -12.76 -16.64 -4.02
C GLY A 35 -11.34 -17.04 -3.66
N VAL A 36 -10.38 -16.88 -4.57
CA VAL A 36 -8.99 -17.23 -4.31
C VAL A 36 -8.23 -15.96 -3.93
N PRO A 37 -7.61 -15.92 -2.74
CA PRO A 37 -6.84 -14.76 -2.31
C PRO A 37 -5.46 -14.74 -2.95
N TYR A 38 -4.95 -13.53 -3.14
CA TYR A 38 -3.60 -13.32 -3.63
C TYR A 38 -3.00 -12.09 -2.94
N GLY A 39 -1.90 -12.29 -2.24
CA GLY A 39 -1.19 -11.20 -1.56
C GLY A 39 0.17 -11.02 -2.18
N VAL A 40 0.56 -9.79 -2.46
CA VAL A 40 1.84 -9.49 -3.07
C VAL A 40 2.50 -8.30 -2.37
N PRO A 41 3.77 -8.44 -1.97
CA PRO A 41 4.50 -7.30 -1.42
C PRO A 41 4.86 -6.32 -2.53
N LEU A 42 4.60 -5.05 -2.27
CA LEU A 42 4.82 -3.98 -3.25
C LEU A 42 5.30 -2.72 -2.56
N SER A 43 6.15 -1.98 -3.25
CA SER A 43 6.42 -0.60 -2.91
C SER A 43 5.21 0.24 -3.30
N PHE A 44 4.92 1.29 -2.55
CA PHE A 44 3.76 2.13 -2.83
C PHE A 44 4.06 3.60 -2.60
N GLY A 45 3.30 4.45 -3.28
CA GLY A 45 3.27 5.88 -3.01
C GLY A 45 1.93 6.24 -2.38
N TYR A 46 1.93 7.27 -1.55
CA TYR A 46 0.73 7.73 -0.84
C TYR A 46 0.59 9.24 -1.00
N ASP A 47 -0.60 9.70 -1.40
CA ASP A 47 -0.85 11.13 -1.60
C ASP A 47 -1.84 11.72 -0.60
N GLY A 48 -2.22 10.99 0.43
CA GLY A 48 -3.21 11.40 1.41
C GLY A 48 -4.59 10.82 1.17
N ALA A 49 -4.87 10.31 -0.01
CA ALA A 49 -6.16 9.75 -0.38
C ALA A 49 -6.05 8.42 -1.11
N LYS A 50 -4.97 8.22 -1.85
CA LYS A 50 -4.78 7.04 -2.68
C LYS A 50 -3.40 6.45 -2.47
N LEU A 51 -3.32 5.14 -2.65
CA LEU A 51 -2.05 4.43 -2.78
C LEU A 51 -1.82 4.13 -4.25
N TYR A 52 -0.58 4.29 -4.69
CA TYR A 52 -0.19 4.02 -6.08
C TYR A 52 0.82 2.89 -6.12
N PHE A 53 0.65 2.01 -7.10
CA PHE A 53 1.51 0.85 -7.29
C PHE A 53 1.93 0.74 -8.74
N VAL A 54 3.15 0.27 -8.97
CA VAL A 54 3.61 -0.09 -10.31
C VAL A 54 3.79 -1.60 -10.34
N PHE A 55 3.09 -2.25 -11.27
CA PHE A 55 3.28 -3.68 -11.49
C PHE A 55 4.34 -3.82 -12.58
N LEU A 56 5.54 -4.13 -12.14
CA LEU A 56 6.65 -4.29 -13.08
C LEU A 56 6.45 -5.58 -13.87
N ASP A 57 6.39 -5.43 -15.17
CA ASP A 57 6.21 -6.57 -16.06
C ASP A 57 7.57 -7.13 -16.46
N ALA A 58 8.22 -7.76 -15.50
CA ALA A 58 9.54 -8.34 -15.71
C ALA A 58 9.48 -9.80 -16.16
N SER A 59 8.29 -10.34 -16.33
CA SER A 59 8.15 -11.76 -16.62
C SER A 59 6.83 -12.03 -17.34
N THR A 60 6.63 -13.29 -17.71
CA THR A 60 5.38 -13.75 -18.30
C THR A 60 4.29 -14.00 -17.25
N ASP A 61 4.59 -13.76 -15.98
CA ASP A 61 3.60 -13.95 -14.92
C ASP A 61 2.72 -12.72 -14.80
N LEU A 62 1.53 -12.80 -15.37
CA LEU A 62 0.53 -11.73 -15.35
C LEU A 62 -0.45 -11.86 -14.19
N ARG A 63 -0.08 -12.62 -13.15
CA ARG A 63 -1.00 -12.88 -12.04
C ARG A 63 -1.45 -11.61 -11.34
N LYS A 64 -0.53 -10.68 -11.08
CA LYS A 64 -0.86 -9.41 -10.43
C LYS A 64 -1.91 -8.64 -11.22
N GLU A 65 -1.71 -8.50 -12.53
CA GLU A 65 -2.68 -7.79 -13.37
C GLU A 65 -4.01 -8.49 -13.42
N THR A 66 -4.01 -9.80 -13.56
CA THR A 66 -5.24 -10.57 -13.64
C THR A 66 -6.08 -10.39 -12.38
N TYR A 67 -5.45 -10.49 -11.22
CA TYR A 67 -6.16 -10.27 -9.97
C TYR A 67 -6.61 -8.83 -9.80
N ALA A 68 -5.79 -7.86 -10.21
CA ALA A 68 -6.16 -6.46 -10.12
C ALA A 68 -7.36 -6.13 -11.00
N GLU A 69 -7.42 -6.71 -12.20
CA GLU A 69 -8.56 -6.49 -13.10
C GLU A 69 -9.85 -7.10 -12.56
N GLN A 70 -9.78 -8.20 -11.85
CA GLN A 70 -10.94 -8.90 -11.32
C GLN A 70 -11.35 -8.41 -9.93
N ALA A 71 -10.44 -7.81 -9.19
CA ALA A 71 -10.73 -7.36 -7.84
C ALA A 71 -11.62 -6.12 -7.85
N THR A 72 -12.76 -6.19 -7.16
CA THR A 72 -13.62 -5.02 -7.00
C THR A 72 -13.16 -4.16 -5.83
N VAL A 73 -12.64 -4.79 -4.79
CA VAL A 73 -12.08 -4.13 -3.62
C VAL A 73 -10.78 -4.83 -3.28
N ALA A 74 -9.76 -4.07 -2.98
CA ALA A 74 -8.49 -4.60 -2.52
C ALA A 74 -8.19 -4.05 -1.13
N SER A 75 -7.32 -4.72 -0.39
CA SER A 75 -6.81 -4.20 0.86
C SER A 75 -5.29 -4.13 0.81
N PHE A 76 -4.75 -3.18 1.55
CA PHE A 76 -3.31 -3.01 1.64
C PHE A 76 -2.92 -2.94 3.10
N THR A 77 -1.91 -3.71 3.49
CA THR A 77 -1.42 -3.78 4.86
C THR A 77 0.04 -3.36 4.89
N THR A 78 0.35 -2.44 5.78
CA THR A 78 1.74 -2.10 6.04
C THR A 78 1.96 -2.01 7.55
N PHE A 79 3.19 -2.23 7.97
CA PHE A 79 3.52 -2.21 9.40
C PHE A 79 5.01 -1.99 9.59
N ASP A 80 5.37 -1.56 10.79
CA ASP A 80 6.76 -1.61 11.21
C ASP A 80 6.86 -2.12 12.66
N ILE A 81 8.00 -2.69 12.97
CA ILE A 81 8.30 -3.24 14.30
C ILE A 81 9.68 -2.72 14.68
N ASP A 82 9.74 -2.10 15.85
CA ASP A 82 11.00 -1.59 16.37
C ASP A 82 11.69 -2.63 17.26
N PRO A 83 13.02 -2.54 17.39
CA PRO A 83 13.74 -3.50 18.22
C PRO A 83 13.30 -3.55 19.68
N ASP A 84 12.70 -2.49 20.19
CA ASP A 84 12.19 -2.46 21.58
C ASP A 84 10.85 -3.19 21.74
N GLY A 85 10.30 -3.72 20.65
CA GLY A 85 9.04 -4.45 20.66
C GLY A 85 7.82 -3.60 20.37
N SER A 86 7.97 -2.30 20.20
CA SER A 86 6.85 -1.46 19.76
C SER A 86 6.56 -1.71 18.28
N TRP A 87 5.30 -1.53 17.90
CA TRP A 87 4.91 -1.75 16.52
C TRP A 87 3.72 -0.88 16.15
N ARG A 88 3.57 -0.67 14.84
CA ARG A 88 2.42 0.02 14.25
C ARG A 88 1.98 -0.80 13.05
N SER A 89 0.68 -0.86 12.80
CA SER A 89 0.14 -1.49 11.60
C SER A 89 -1.05 -0.72 11.11
N VAL A 90 -1.22 -0.67 9.78
CA VAL A 90 -2.33 -0.01 9.11
C VAL A 90 -2.87 -0.93 8.04
N ILE A 91 -4.21 -1.00 7.97
CA ILE A 91 -4.91 -1.69 6.90
C ILE A 91 -5.83 -0.68 6.25
N VAL A 92 -5.73 -0.55 4.94
CA VAL A 92 -6.63 0.29 4.15
C VAL A 92 -7.31 -0.55 3.09
N SER A 93 -8.49 -0.15 2.67
CA SER A 93 -9.21 -0.86 1.62
C SER A 93 -10.00 0.09 0.76
N GLY A 94 -10.25 -0.33 -0.46
CA GLY A 94 -11.01 0.43 -1.42
C GLY A 94 -10.91 -0.16 -2.81
N PRO A 95 -11.55 0.46 -3.79
CA PRO A 95 -11.47 0.01 -5.17
C PRO A 95 -10.07 0.20 -5.74
N LEU A 96 -9.69 -0.72 -6.60
CA LEU A 96 -8.39 -0.74 -7.26
C LEU A 96 -8.62 -0.53 -8.74
N ASP A 97 -8.04 0.52 -9.30
CA ASP A 97 -8.23 0.89 -10.70
C ASP A 97 -6.91 1.20 -11.37
N ARG A 98 -6.80 0.82 -12.65
CA ARG A 98 -5.68 1.25 -13.48
C ARG A 98 -5.81 2.75 -13.72
N ILE A 99 -4.74 3.50 -13.49
CA ILE A 99 -4.81 4.95 -13.68
C ILE A 99 -4.60 5.30 -15.16
N VAL A 100 -5.18 6.45 -15.54
CA VAL A 100 -5.02 6.99 -16.86
C VAL A 100 -3.79 7.90 -16.91
N ILE A 101 -3.34 8.20 -18.12
CA ILE A 101 -2.10 8.94 -18.33
C ILE A 101 -2.11 10.32 -17.67
N ASP A 102 -3.29 10.93 -17.56
CA ASP A 102 -3.42 12.25 -16.92
C ASP A 102 -3.11 12.23 -15.42
N GLU A 103 -3.17 11.07 -14.80
CA GLU A 103 -2.91 10.90 -13.38
C GLU A 103 -1.48 10.46 -13.07
N TRP A 104 -0.65 10.27 -14.09
CA TRP A 104 0.70 9.75 -13.91
C TRP A 104 1.60 10.68 -13.11
N ASP A 105 1.42 11.98 -13.29
CA ASP A 105 2.26 12.94 -12.54
C ASP A 105 1.99 12.84 -11.05
N ASP A 106 0.72 12.69 -10.65
CA ASP A 106 0.36 12.50 -9.26
C ASP A 106 0.94 11.20 -8.69
N ALA A 107 0.85 10.12 -9.47
CA ALA A 107 1.39 8.84 -9.07
C ALA A 107 2.90 8.90 -8.91
N ARG A 108 3.59 9.51 -9.87
CA ARG A 108 5.04 9.63 -9.83
C ARG A 108 5.50 10.44 -8.64
N GLU A 109 4.82 11.56 -8.37
CA GLU A 109 5.15 12.40 -7.23
C GLU A 109 4.96 11.66 -5.91
N ALA A 110 3.83 10.97 -5.74
CA ALA A 110 3.55 10.21 -4.53
C ALA A 110 4.59 9.11 -4.32
N MET A 111 4.96 8.39 -5.37
CA MET A 111 5.92 7.32 -5.26
C MET A 111 7.34 7.85 -5.01
N ALA A 112 7.69 8.99 -5.59
CA ALA A 112 8.98 9.63 -5.32
C ALA A 112 9.09 10.06 -3.85
N ASP A 113 7.98 10.47 -3.26
CA ASP A 113 7.99 10.99 -1.89
C ASP A 113 8.11 9.89 -0.85
N ASN A 114 7.47 8.74 -1.06
CA ASN A 114 7.39 7.79 0.04
C ASN A 114 7.51 6.31 -0.34
N ALA A 115 7.62 5.96 -1.60
CA ALA A 115 7.78 4.56 -1.99
C ALA A 115 9.17 4.06 -1.62
N TYR A 116 9.23 2.84 -1.14
CA TYR A 116 10.51 2.17 -0.92
C TYR A 116 11.17 1.92 -2.27
N HIS A 117 12.45 2.19 -2.38
CA HIS A 117 13.17 2.11 -3.67
C HIS A 117 12.53 2.97 -4.77
N SER A 118 12.17 4.20 -4.41
CA SER A 118 11.55 5.11 -5.36
C SER A 118 12.38 5.34 -6.62
N ASP A 119 13.68 5.18 -6.54
CA ASP A 119 14.58 5.31 -7.68
C ASP A 119 14.41 4.18 -8.71
N LEU A 120 13.86 3.03 -8.30
CA LEU A 120 13.56 1.94 -9.23
C LEU A 120 12.37 2.28 -10.13
N LEU A 121 11.58 3.27 -9.73
CA LEU A 121 10.46 3.74 -10.52
C LEU A 121 10.88 4.89 -11.42
N GLY A 122 12.11 4.80 -11.86
CA GLY A 122 12.72 5.80 -12.68
C GLY A 122 11.95 6.07 -13.95
N GLU A 123 12.38 7.09 -14.62
CA GLU A 123 11.65 7.72 -15.68
C GLU A 123 11.10 6.77 -16.73
N TYR A 124 11.87 5.79 -17.15
CA TYR A 124 11.45 4.99 -18.28
C TYR A 124 10.46 3.88 -17.93
N GLU A 125 10.45 3.43 -16.69
CA GLU A 125 9.51 2.39 -16.28
C GLU A 125 8.06 2.85 -16.43
N LEU A 126 7.78 4.04 -15.94
CA LEU A 126 6.43 4.59 -16.04
C LEU A 126 6.08 5.00 -17.47
N GLN A 127 7.06 5.38 -18.26
CA GLN A 127 6.82 5.82 -19.64
C GLN A 127 6.66 4.67 -20.61
N GLU A 128 7.43 3.61 -20.44
CA GLU A 128 7.46 2.48 -21.37
C GLU A 128 6.44 1.40 -21.05
N ASN A 129 6.11 1.25 -19.77
CA ASN A 129 5.17 0.23 -19.34
C ASN A 129 4.21 0.79 -18.30
N PRO A 130 3.13 1.43 -18.78
CA PRO A 130 2.22 2.18 -17.90
C PRO A 130 1.28 1.28 -17.10
N ASN A 131 1.82 0.33 -16.38
CA ASN A 131 1.02 -0.57 -15.56
C ASN A 131 0.95 -0.04 -14.14
N VAL A 132 0.31 1.11 -13.99
CA VAL A 132 0.18 1.80 -12.71
C VAL A 132 -1.27 1.70 -12.24
N TRP A 133 -1.43 1.31 -10.99
CA TRP A 133 -2.72 1.12 -10.36
C TRP A 133 -2.85 2.00 -9.14
N ALA A 134 -4.07 2.39 -8.82
CA ALA A 134 -4.37 3.17 -7.62
C ALA A 134 -5.44 2.48 -6.80
N LEU A 135 -5.24 2.47 -5.49
CA LEU A 135 -6.26 2.06 -4.52
C LEU A 135 -6.83 3.33 -3.89
N ASP A 136 -8.10 3.57 -4.13
CA ASP A 136 -8.81 4.72 -3.57
C ASP A 136 -9.27 4.35 -2.17
N ILE A 137 -8.64 4.93 -1.16
CA ILE A 137 -8.87 4.54 0.23
C ILE A 137 -10.27 4.96 0.68
N GLN A 138 -11.11 4.00 0.99
CA GLN A 138 -12.45 4.23 1.52
C GLN A 138 -12.56 3.87 2.98
N GLU A 139 -11.77 2.91 3.45
CA GLU A 139 -11.72 2.53 4.86
C GLU A 139 -10.27 2.41 5.27
N ARG A 140 -9.98 2.87 6.48
CA ARG A 140 -8.64 2.73 7.04
C ARG A 140 -8.69 2.54 8.54
N SER A 141 -7.78 1.74 9.04
CA SER A 141 -7.65 1.50 10.46
C SER A 141 -6.18 1.24 10.78
N GLY A 142 -5.80 1.55 11.99
CA GLY A 142 -4.45 1.28 12.44
C GLY A 142 -4.41 1.01 13.92
N ARG A 143 -3.40 0.27 14.35
CA ARG A 143 -3.16 -0.03 15.75
C ARG A 143 -1.67 0.08 16.03
N ALA A 144 -1.35 0.45 17.26
CA ALA A 144 0.02 0.64 17.68
C ALA A 144 0.22 0.19 19.13
N VAL A 145 1.40 -0.31 19.42
CA VAL A 145 1.82 -0.70 20.77
C VAL A 145 3.15 -0.04 21.07
N GLY A 146 3.28 0.46 22.31
CA GLY A 146 4.54 0.99 22.79
C GLY A 146 4.91 2.35 22.25
N GLN A 147 3.97 3.11 21.79
CA GLN A 147 4.23 4.45 21.30
C GLN A 147 4.51 5.43 22.43
N PRO A 148 5.57 6.22 22.32
CA PRO A 148 5.74 7.38 23.18
C PRO A 148 4.76 8.47 22.79
#